data_0908714f62e3d46c11ff02ad5d77d7a1
#
_entry.id   0908714f62e3d46c11ff02ad5d77d7a1
#
_cell.length_a   1.000
_cell.length_b   1.000
_cell.length_c   1.000
_cell.angle_alpha   90.00
_cell.angle_beta   90.00
_cell.angle_gamma   90.00
#
_symmetry.space_group_name_H-M   'P 1'
#
loop_
_entity.id
_entity.type
_entity.pdbx_description
1 polymer ?
#
loop_
_entity_poly.entity_id
_entity_poly.type
_entity_poly.pdbx_seq_one_letter_code
_entity_poly.pdbx_strand_id
1 'polypeptide(L)'
;MTINSPKRLVTVMLCVISAAAGLVMLSSYKSTSTTQSVYANLQANVSPPFRFAVYGDTRFHDPSDTNAANPTVRVALVRAIANLNPAFVCLAGDIVYRGYDLNDWKTWDSETSVFREKRIPVYPALGNHDLSGDRRTALSNYFQRFPDLKQSRYYSVRAANALILVLDSSLDEVSGAQGHWLADQLDGVPADVDFVFVMMHHPPYTSSSDAQKYGGGHSARSREQTLAKMLEDRQAHARFRILVFSGHVHNYEHHEHGGVSYFVTGGGAAHAYPIERAPEDPFQSKDINYHYLLVQVDRQRVKVTMNRLELDDGKERWTMPDNVEILRARSEVKESSTPQRSSRAAGGNR
;
A
#
# COMPACT_ATOMS: atom_id res chain seq x y z
N MET A 1 -7.42 1.23 -89.72
CA MET A 1 -6.23 1.19 -90.59
C MET A 1 -5.11 0.57 -89.79
N THR A 2 -4.73 -0.63 -90.17
CA THR A 2 -3.40 -1.29 -90.19
C THR A 2 -2.67 -1.41 -88.87
N ILE A 3 -2.67 -2.60 -88.22
CA ILE A 3 -1.84 -3.78 -88.45
C ILE A 3 -0.33 -3.46 -88.16
N ASN A 4 0.26 -4.02 -87.11
CA ASN A 4 1.22 -5.11 -87.24
C ASN A 4 1.84 -5.49 -85.80
N SER A 5 1.68 -6.74 -85.49
CA SER A 5 2.57 -7.54 -84.68
C SER A 5 3.69 -8.07 -85.57
N PRO A 6 4.91 -8.40 -85.09
CA PRO A 6 5.18 -9.80 -84.74
C PRO A 6 6.29 -10.15 -83.75
N LYS A 7 6.10 -11.36 -83.18
CA LYS A 7 7.05 -12.48 -83.04
C LYS A 7 8.16 -12.37 -81.93
N ARG A 8 7.97 -13.16 -80.89
CA ARG A 8 8.78 -14.32 -80.37
C ARG A 8 10.25 -14.28 -80.60
N LEU A 9 11.01 -14.39 -79.49
CA LEU A 9 12.19 -15.23 -79.38
C LEU A 9 12.25 -15.88 -78.05
N VAL A 10 12.22 -17.21 -77.99
CA VAL A 10 12.45 -18.07 -76.85
C VAL A 10 13.97 -18.30 -76.76
N THR A 11 14.58 -17.99 -75.67
CA THR A 11 15.93 -18.45 -75.37
C THR A 11 15.90 -19.24 -74.06
N VAL A 12 16.03 -20.54 -74.20
CA VAL A 12 16.26 -21.52 -73.16
C VAL A 12 17.73 -21.42 -72.75
N MET A 13 18.01 -21.15 -71.50
CA MET A 13 19.36 -21.30 -70.95
C MET A 13 19.28 -22.18 -69.71
N LEU A 14 19.72 -23.43 -69.88
CA LEU A 14 20.07 -24.31 -68.74
C LEU A 14 21.19 -23.69 -67.96
N CYS A 15 21.03 -23.57 -66.66
CA CYS A 15 22.13 -23.40 -65.72
C CYS A 15 22.02 -24.38 -64.53
N VAL A 16 23.01 -25.11 -64.43
CA VAL A 16 23.48 -26.16 -63.54
C VAL A 16 23.15 -25.85 -62.08
N ILE A 17 22.60 -26.85 -61.39
CA ILE A 17 22.41 -26.90 -59.94
C ILE A 17 23.74 -27.18 -59.28
N SER A 18 24.26 -26.23 -58.50
CA SER A 18 25.34 -26.46 -57.54
C SER A 18 24.73 -26.45 -56.13
N ALA A 19 24.63 -27.60 -55.52
CA ALA A 19 24.23 -27.76 -54.12
C ALA A 19 25.37 -27.27 -53.20
N ALA A 20 25.22 -26.09 -52.61
CA ALA A 20 26.03 -25.66 -51.49
C ALA A 20 25.21 -25.81 -50.23
N ALA A 21 25.52 -26.81 -49.41
CA ALA A 21 24.95 -26.98 -48.07
C ALA A 21 25.46 -25.85 -47.17
N GLY A 22 24.66 -24.78 -47.06
CA GLY A 22 24.85 -23.73 -46.07
C GLY A 22 24.24 -24.15 -44.74
N LEU A 23 25.06 -24.50 -43.77
CA LEU A 23 24.71 -24.75 -42.38
C LEU A 23 24.21 -23.40 -41.78
N VAL A 24 22.88 -23.17 -41.72
CA VAL A 24 22.33 -22.04 -41.04
C VAL A 24 22.34 -22.36 -39.54
N MET A 25 23.34 -21.82 -38.84
CA MET A 25 23.31 -21.72 -37.37
C MET A 25 22.16 -20.77 -36.98
N LEU A 26 21.03 -21.33 -36.60
CA LEU A 26 20.01 -20.61 -35.88
C LEU A 26 20.53 -20.26 -34.49
N SER A 27 21.20 -19.11 -34.40
CA SER A 27 21.46 -18.46 -33.14
C SER A 27 20.10 -18.08 -32.53
N SER A 28 19.66 -18.87 -31.54
CA SER A 28 18.52 -18.52 -30.71
C SER A 28 18.86 -17.27 -29.91
N TYR A 29 18.59 -16.11 -30.48
CA TYR A 29 18.58 -14.86 -29.75
C TYR A 29 17.44 -14.96 -28.73
N LYS A 30 17.74 -15.45 -27.50
CA LYS A 30 16.87 -15.22 -26.35
C LYS A 30 16.86 -13.71 -26.14
N SER A 31 15.88 -13.04 -26.72
CA SER A 31 15.49 -11.71 -26.31
C SER A 31 15.02 -11.85 -24.86
N THR A 32 15.91 -11.60 -23.93
CA THR A 32 15.52 -11.23 -22.58
C THR A 32 14.94 -9.84 -22.68
N SER A 33 13.68 -9.76 -23.06
CA SER A 33 12.86 -8.59 -22.77
C SER A 33 12.82 -8.53 -21.24
N THR A 34 13.71 -7.77 -20.65
CA THR A 34 13.50 -7.21 -19.32
C THR A 34 12.26 -6.35 -19.43
N THR A 35 11.11 -6.94 -19.17
CA THR A 35 9.87 -6.21 -18.90
C THR A 35 10.22 -5.32 -17.72
N GLN A 36 10.46 -4.04 -18.03
CA GLN A 36 10.68 -3.02 -17.01
C GLN A 36 9.47 -3.11 -16.09
N SER A 37 9.66 -3.44 -14.82
CA SER A 37 8.56 -3.60 -13.88
C SER A 37 7.77 -2.29 -13.86
N VAL A 38 6.48 -2.38 -14.11
CA VAL A 38 5.56 -1.24 -14.16
C VAL A 38 5.34 -0.63 -12.76
N TYR A 39 5.97 -1.19 -11.74
CA TYR A 39 5.86 -0.79 -10.34
C TYR A 39 7.24 -0.57 -9.70
N ALA A 40 7.30 0.35 -8.73
CA ALA A 40 8.51 0.62 -7.98
C ALA A 40 8.68 -0.39 -6.83
N ASN A 41 9.94 -0.79 -6.59
CA ASN A 41 10.35 -1.52 -5.40
C ASN A 41 11.34 -0.62 -4.64
N LEU A 42 10.92 -0.11 -3.50
CA LEU A 42 11.68 0.84 -2.70
C LEU A 42 12.31 0.15 -1.49
N GLN A 43 13.33 0.80 -0.93
CA GLN A 43 14.04 0.34 0.27
C GLN A 43 14.11 1.46 1.29
N ALA A 44 13.57 1.23 2.47
CA ALA A 44 13.83 2.07 3.63
C ALA A 44 15.03 1.53 4.41
N ASN A 45 16.07 2.35 4.59
CA ASN A 45 17.28 1.98 5.33
C ASN A 45 17.04 2.06 6.83
N VAL A 46 16.46 1.01 7.40
CA VAL A 46 16.11 0.91 8.82
C VAL A 46 16.55 -0.43 9.40
N SER A 47 16.69 -0.47 10.73
CA SER A 47 16.91 -1.71 11.49
C SER A 47 15.91 -1.77 12.65
N PRO A 48 15.43 -2.97 13.05
CA PRO A 48 14.58 -3.10 14.22
C PRO A 48 15.35 -2.77 15.52
N PRO A 49 14.74 -2.07 16.47
CA PRO A 49 13.40 -1.50 16.39
C PRO A 49 13.38 -0.20 15.59
N PHE A 50 12.34 -0.01 14.77
CA PHE A 50 12.07 1.25 14.09
C PHE A 50 10.61 1.67 14.28
N ARG A 51 10.30 2.93 13.92
CA ARG A 51 8.94 3.45 13.99
C ARG A 51 8.63 4.30 12.77
N PHE A 52 7.38 4.27 12.35
CA PHE A 52 6.87 5.11 11.30
C PHE A 52 5.47 5.64 11.64
N ALA A 53 5.04 6.71 10.99
CA ALA A 53 3.72 7.26 11.17
C ALA A 53 2.81 6.89 9.99
N VAL A 54 1.52 6.69 10.26
CA VAL A 54 0.48 6.47 9.24
C VAL A 54 -0.68 7.42 9.50
N TYR A 55 -1.15 8.13 8.47
CA TYR A 55 -2.37 8.94 8.51
C TYR A 55 -2.87 9.21 7.09
N GLY A 56 -4.11 9.60 6.93
CA GLY A 56 -4.71 9.91 5.63
C GLY A 56 -5.73 11.03 5.71
N ASP A 57 -6.32 11.39 4.57
CA ASP A 57 -7.38 12.39 4.48
C ASP A 57 -6.96 13.76 5.04
N THR A 58 -5.76 14.17 4.65
CA THR A 58 -5.18 15.44 5.07
C THR A 58 -5.74 16.62 4.30
N ARG A 59 -6.12 16.39 3.05
CA ARG A 59 -6.75 17.35 2.12
C ARG A 59 -6.10 18.74 2.17
N PHE A 60 -4.78 18.77 1.96
CA PHE A 60 -4.06 20.04 1.88
C PHE A 60 -4.71 20.94 0.83
N HIS A 61 -5.07 22.14 1.25
CA HIS A 61 -5.82 23.12 0.49
C HIS A 61 -5.62 24.50 1.12
N ASP A 62 -6.11 25.55 0.48
CA ASP A 62 -6.10 26.91 1.00
C ASP A 62 -6.54 26.92 2.48
N PRO A 63 -5.69 27.37 3.42
CA PRO A 63 -6.02 27.40 4.84
C PRO A 63 -7.22 28.27 5.21
N SER A 64 -7.66 29.16 4.33
CA SER A 64 -8.87 29.98 4.54
C SER A 64 -10.16 29.21 4.24
N ASP A 65 -10.11 28.12 3.46
CA ASP A 65 -11.26 27.24 3.18
C ASP A 65 -11.32 26.09 4.18
N THR A 66 -11.99 26.31 5.29
CA THR A 66 -12.15 25.32 6.36
C THR A 66 -13.17 24.23 6.04
N ASN A 67 -13.88 24.31 4.89
CA ASN A 67 -14.82 23.24 4.48
C ASN A 67 -14.07 22.03 3.91
N ALA A 68 -12.91 22.24 3.30
CA ALA A 68 -12.09 21.15 2.76
C ALA A 68 -11.42 20.34 3.87
N ALA A 69 -10.81 21.02 4.83
CA ALA A 69 -10.11 20.44 5.96
C ALA A 69 -9.91 21.47 7.08
N ASN A 70 -9.56 21.02 8.29
CA ASN A 70 -9.16 21.88 9.39
C ASN A 70 -7.66 22.18 9.32
N PRO A 71 -7.22 23.38 8.93
CA PRO A 71 -5.80 23.70 8.74
C PRO A 71 -5.01 23.68 10.07
N THR A 72 -5.64 24.00 11.20
CA THR A 72 -4.99 23.92 12.53
C THR A 72 -4.64 22.49 12.89
N VAL A 73 -5.57 21.55 12.66
CA VAL A 73 -5.34 20.11 12.85
C VAL A 73 -4.20 19.64 11.94
N ARG A 74 -4.26 19.98 10.67
CA ARG A 74 -3.28 19.56 9.66
C ARG A 74 -1.86 19.95 10.04
N VAL A 75 -1.66 21.23 10.43
CA VAL A 75 -0.35 21.74 10.88
C VAL A 75 0.10 21.06 12.19
N ALA A 76 -0.83 20.87 13.13
CA ALA A 76 -0.52 20.20 14.41
C ALA A 76 -0.07 18.75 14.22
N LEU A 77 -0.76 17.99 13.35
CA LEU A 77 -0.39 16.61 13.03
C LEU A 77 0.98 16.53 12.37
N VAL A 78 1.24 17.34 11.35
CA VAL A 78 2.55 17.38 10.66
C VAL A 78 3.67 17.68 11.64
N ARG A 79 3.50 18.68 12.52
CA ARG A 79 4.48 19.04 13.54
C ARG A 79 4.70 17.91 14.53
N ALA A 80 3.63 17.28 15.04
CA ALA A 80 3.72 16.19 16.00
C ALA A 80 4.45 14.99 15.39
N ILE A 81 4.11 14.59 14.16
CA ILE A 81 4.78 13.52 13.42
C ILE A 81 6.26 13.85 13.22
N ALA A 82 6.58 15.05 12.75
CA ALA A 82 7.97 15.47 12.52
C ALA A 82 8.81 15.46 13.81
N ASN A 83 8.20 15.80 14.95
CA ASN A 83 8.88 15.79 16.27
C ASN A 83 9.18 14.37 16.77
N LEU A 84 8.41 13.35 16.35
CA LEU A 84 8.74 11.96 16.62
C LEU A 84 10.01 11.50 15.88
N ASN A 85 10.42 12.19 14.85
CA ASN A 85 11.51 11.79 13.97
C ASN A 85 11.34 10.31 13.51
N PRO A 86 10.22 9.97 12.84
CA PRO A 86 9.97 8.60 12.39
C PRO A 86 10.93 8.24 11.27
N ALA A 87 11.13 6.94 11.05
CA ALA A 87 11.94 6.46 9.92
C ALA A 87 11.35 6.86 8.57
N PHE A 88 10.03 6.94 8.49
CA PHE A 88 9.26 7.40 7.33
C PHE A 88 7.80 7.67 7.73
N VAL A 89 7.05 8.25 6.80
CA VAL A 89 5.61 8.48 6.92
C VAL A 89 4.90 7.75 5.78
N CYS A 90 3.82 7.04 6.09
CA CYS A 90 2.89 6.49 5.11
C CYS A 90 1.62 7.34 5.08
N LEU A 91 1.12 7.64 3.87
CA LEU A 91 -0.13 8.38 3.69
C LEU A 91 -1.20 7.45 3.09
N ALA A 92 -2.36 7.38 3.74
CA ALA A 92 -3.48 6.55 3.31
C ALA A 92 -4.40 7.23 2.27
N GLY A 93 -3.85 8.12 1.45
CA GLY A 93 -4.56 8.83 0.37
C GLY A 93 -5.26 10.12 0.82
N ASP A 94 -5.89 10.79 -0.15
CA ASP A 94 -6.53 12.11 -0.02
C ASP A 94 -5.58 13.14 0.61
N ILE A 95 -4.38 13.22 0.00
CA ILE A 95 -3.29 14.13 0.42
C ILE A 95 -3.73 15.56 0.22
N VAL A 96 -4.20 15.88 -0.98
CA VAL A 96 -4.69 17.20 -1.35
C VAL A 96 -6.21 17.18 -1.57
N TYR A 97 -6.85 18.34 -1.49
CA TYR A 97 -8.29 18.42 -1.72
C TYR A 97 -8.63 18.25 -3.21
N ARG A 98 -7.78 18.76 -4.12
CA ARG A 98 -7.96 18.68 -5.57
C ARG A 98 -6.65 18.32 -6.26
N GLY A 99 -6.50 17.07 -6.66
CA GLY A 99 -5.27 16.57 -7.26
C GLY A 99 -4.79 17.33 -8.50
N TYR A 100 -5.72 17.87 -9.29
CA TYR A 100 -5.38 18.69 -10.46
C TYR A 100 -4.90 20.10 -10.11
N ASP A 101 -5.20 20.63 -8.90
CA ASP A 101 -4.92 22.01 -8.53
C ASP A 101 -3.50 22.16 -7.94
N LEU A 102 -2.65 22.87 -8.65
CA LEU A 102 -1.28 23.14 -8.19
C LEU A 102 -1.21 23.95 -6.90
N ASN A 103 -2.23 24.73 -6.54
CA ASN A 103 -2.21 25.51 -5.31
C ASN A 103 -2.40 24.60 -4.09
N ASP A 104 -3.23 23.57 -4.21
CA ASP A 104 -3.38 22.56 -3.16
C ASP A 104 -2.03 21.84 -2.92
N TRP A 105 -1.33 21.49 -3.98
CA TRP A 105 0.02 20.91 -3.89
C TRP A 105 1.07 21.88 -3.34
N LYS A 106 0.98 23.19 -3.60
CA LYS A 106 1.85 24.18 -2.96
C LYS A 106 1.60 24.28 -1.46
N THR A 107 0.34 24.14 -1.03
CA THR A 107 0.00 24.07 0.39
C THR A 107 0.62 22.82 1.03
N TRP A 108 0.54 21.65 0.38
CA TRP A 108 1.27 20.44 0.79
C TRP A 108 2.78 20.72 0.89
N ASP A 109 3.37 21.27 -0.16
CA ASP A 109 4.81 21.54 -0.20
C ASP A 109 5.27 22.47 0.93
N SER A 110 4.46 23.48 1.27
CA SER A 110 4.75 24.45 2.34
C SER A 110 4.56 23.83 3.73
N GLU A 111 3.39 23.29 4.02
CA GLU A 111 3.03 22.81 5.37
C GLU A 111 3.82 21.56 5.78
N THR A 112 4.29 20.74 4.82
CA THR A 112 5.09 19.53 5.07
C THR A 112 6.59 19.74 4.85
N SER A 113 7.08 20.99 4.67
CA SER A 113 8.50 21.28 4.43
C SER A 113 9.42 20.63 5.47
N VAL A 114 8.95 20.54 6.72
CA VAL A 114 9.68 19.94 7.83
C VAL A 114 10.02 18.45 7.60
N PHE A 115 9.24 17.70 6.82
CA PHE A 115 9.58 16.32 6.48
C PHE A 115 10.81 16.27 5.56
N ARG A 116 10.89 17.18 4.57
CA ARG A 116 12.05 17.30 3.68
C ARG A 116 13.29 17.82 4.41
N GLU A 117 13.13 18.82 5.26
CA GLU A 117 14.21 19.38 6.09
C GLU A 117 14.83 18.31 7.00
N LYS A 118 14.00 17.46 7.60
CA LYS A 118 14.42 16.34 8.44
C LYS A 118 14.76 15.08 7.66
N ARG A 119 14.64 15.09 6.33
CA ARG A 119 14.85 13.93 5.44
C ARG A 119 14.00 12.71 5.81
N ILE A 120 12.75 12.95 6.23
CA ILE A 120 11.79 11.91 6.52
C ILE A 120 11.14 11.49 5.21
N PRO A 121 11.35 10.26 4.70
CA PRO A 121 10.70 9.76 3.49
C PRO A 121 9.19 9.68 3.66
N VAL A 122 8.44 9.90 2.56
CA VAL A 122 6.99 9.77 2.53
C VAL A 122 6.60 8.74 1.48
N TYR A 123 5.79 7.77 1.86
CA TYR A 123 5.26 6.71 1.01
C TYR A 123 3.73 6.82 0.92
N PRO A 124 3.20 7.47 -0.13
CA PRO A 124 1.78 7.76 -0.23
C PRO A 124 1.00 6.72 -1.02
N ALA A 125 -0.21 6.36 -0.57
CA ALA A 125 -1.26 5.81 -1.42
C ALA A 125 -2.00 6.95 -2.14
N LEU A 126 -2.65 6.63 -3.26
CA LEU A 126 -3.55 7.55 -3.97
C LEU A 126 -4.97 7.45 -3.39
N GLY A 127 -5.57 8.61 -3.07
CA GLY A 127 -6.98 8.72 -2.75
C GLY A 127 -7.82 9.27 -3.91
N ASN A 128 -9.14 9.32 -3.74
CA ASN A 128 -10.02 9.82 -4.80
C ASN A 128 -9.87 11.34 -5.01
N HIS A 129 -9.54 12.11 -3.98
CA HIS A 129 -9.25 13.54 -4.09
C HIS A 129 -7.93 13.81 -4.82
N ASP A 130 -6.92 12.97 -4.62
CA ASP A 130 -5.65 13.05 -5.35
C ASP A 130 -5.81 12.82 -6.87
N LEU A 131 -6.88 12.14 -7.27
CA LEU A 131 -7.24 11.83 -8.65
C LEU A 131 -8.37 12.72 -9.21
N SER A 132 -8.82 13.73 -8.45
CA SER A 132 -9.93 14.59 -8.85
C SER A 132 -9.58 15.49 -10.03
N GLY A 133 -10.59 15.87 -10.81
CA GLY A 133 -10.46 16.72 -11.99
C GLY A 133 -9.84 15.98 -13.19
N ASP A 134 -8.97 16.64 -13.94
CA ASP A 134 -8.23 15.99 -15.02
C ASP A 134 -7.20 15.03 -14.45
N ARG A 135 -7.45 13.74 -14.58
CA ARG A 135 -6.64 12.68 -14.00
C ARG A 135 -5.18 12.69 -14.45
N ARG A 136 -4.89 13.12 -15.68
CA ARG A 136 -3.51 13.20 -16.17
C ARG A 136 -2.75 14.29 -15.45
N THR A 137 -3.36 15.45 -15.31
CA THR A 137 -2.80 16.58 -14.55
C THR A 137 -2.62 16.21 -13.09
N ALA A 138 -3.63 15.58 -12.48
CA ALA A 138 -3.59 15.13 -11.09
C ALA A 138 -2.42 14.16 -10.83
N LEU A 139 -2.28 13.10 -11.65
CA LEU A 139 -1.15 12.17 -11.55
C LEU A 139 0.20 12.84 -11.84
N SER A 140 0.26 13.79 -12.79
CA SER A 140 1.50 14.54 -13.04
C SER A 140 1.93 15.33 -11.81
N ASN A 141 1.01 16.03 -11.16
CA ASN A 141 1.27 16.79 -9.93
C ASN A 141 1.74 15.88 -8.78
N TYR A 142 1.09 14.73 -8.61
CA TYR A 142 1.45 13.72 -7.61
C TYR A 142 2.88 13.19 -7.84
N PHE A 143 3.19 12.70 -9.05
CA PHE A 143 4.50 12.13 -9.32
C PHE A 143 5.65 13.15 -9.35
N GLN A 144 5.36 14.45 -9.52
CA GLN A 144 6.36 15.49 -9.32
C GLN A 144 6.83 15.58 -7.86
N ARG A 145 5.96 15.27 -6.89
CA ARG A 145 6.28 15.25 -5.44
C ARG A 145 6.89 13.94 -5.00
N PHE A 146 6.56 12.86 -5.69
CA PHE A 146 7.01 11.51 -5.36
C PHE A 146 7.74 10.84 -6.54
N PRO A 147 8.90 11.41 -6.99
CA PRO A 147 9.59 10.95 -8.20
C PRO A 147 10.17 9.53 -8.06
N ASP A 148 10.48 9.08 -6.85
CA ASP A 148 10.99 7.73 -6.59
C ASP A 148 9.99 6.63 -6.95
N LEU A 149 8.71 6.96 -7.04
CA LEU A 149 7.66 6.04 -7.48
C LEU A 149 7.74 5.72 -8.97
N LYS A 150 8.50 6.49 -9.77
CA LYS A 150 8.70 6.26 -11.22
C LYS A 150 7.37 6.08 -11.97
N GLN A 151 6.36 6.87 -11.61
CA GLN A 151 4.98 6.80 -12.11
C GLN A 151 4.21 5.51 -11.75
N SER A 152 4.71 4.73 -10.80
CA SER A 152 3.99 3.57 -10.27
C SER A 152 2.87 3.99 -9.33
N ARG A 153 1.65 3.57 -9.61
CA ARG A 153 0.47 3.88 -8.78
C ARG A 153 0.32 2.92 -7.61
N TYR A 154 0.96 1.75 -7.71
CA TYR A 154 1.08 0.75 -6.66
C TYR A 154 2.54 0.27 -6.62
N TYR A 155 3.05 -0.03 -5.43
CA TYR A 155 4.47 -0.31 -5.24
C TYR A 155 4.75 -0.98 -3.90
N SER A 156 5.98 -1.45 -3.71
CA SER A 156 6.43 -2.01 -2.44
C SER A 156 7.56 -1.22 -1.81
N VAL A 157 7.62 -1.27 -0.48
CA VAL A 157 8.73 -0.72 0.32
C VAL A 157 9.23 -1.80 1.28
N ARG A 158 10.50 -2.18 1.14
CA ARG A 158 11.14 -3.05 2.11
C ARG A 158 11.67 -2.22 3.29
N ALA A 159 11.35 -2.62 4.51
CA ALA A 159 11.81 -1.97 5.74
C ALA A 159 12.22 -3.04 6.77
N ALA A 160 13.48 -3.42 6.78
CA ALA A 160 14.02 -4.47 7.66
C ALA A 160 13.20 -5.78 7.60
N ASN A 161 12.56 -6.18 8.71
CA ASN A 161 11.69 -7.35 8.79
C ASN A 161 10.22 -7.05 8.42
N ALA A 162 9.96 -5.95 7.73
CA ALA A 162 8.65 -5.56 7.24
C ALA A 162 8.64 -5.34 5.72
N LEU A 163 7.49 -5.61 5.10
CA LEU A 163 7.18 -5.32 3.70
C LEU A 163 5.91 -4.48 3.67
N ILE A 164 5.97 -3.29 3.05
CA ILE A 164 4.82 -2.42 2.87
C ILE A 164 4.39 -2.55 1.41
N LEU A 165 3.13 -2.91 1.18
CA LEU A 165 2.50 -3.00 -0.13
C LEU A 165 1.49 -1.86 -0.26
N VAL A 166 1.79 -0.89 -1.09
CA VAL A 166 0.92 0.26 -1.33
C VAL A 166 0.07 0.00 -2.56
N LEU A 167 -1.24 0.09 -2.41
CA LEU A 167 -2.24 -0.16 -3.45
C LEU A 167 -2.93 1.14 -3.87
N ASP A 168 -3.33 1.19 -5.12
CA ASP A 168 -4.24 2.20 -5.64
C ASP A 168 -5.66 1.64 -5.69
N SER A 169 -6.48 1.97 -4.72
CA SER A 169 -7.85 1.49 -4.62
C SER A 169 -8.84 2.16 -5.59
N SER A 170 -8.37 2.98 -6.55
CA SER A 170 -9.13 3.38 -7.74
C SER A 170 -9.00 2.37 -8.90
N LEU A 171 -8.07 1.42 -8.78
CA LEU A 171 -7.90 0.24 -9.64
C LEU A 171 -8.55 -0.98 -8.97
N ASP A 172 -8.63 -2.08 -9.70
CA ASP A 172 -9.02 -3.36 -9.09
C ASP A 172 -7.83 -3.96 -8.33
N GLU A 173 -8.02 -4.29 -7.05
CA GLU A 173 -6.97 -4.78 -6.15
C GLU A 173 -6.78 -6.30 -6.21
N VAL A 174 -7.78 -7.05 -6.70
CA VAL A 174 -7.77 -8.52 -6.72
C VAL A 174 -7.69 -9.10 -8.13
N SER A 175 -7.89 -8.27 -9.16
CA SER A 175 -7.81 -8.67 -10.57
C SER A 175 -6.94 -7.69 -11.37
N GLY A 176 -6.73 -8.00 -12.65
CA GLY A 176 -5.88 -7.17 -13.50
C GLY A 176 -4.42 -7.12 -13.07
N ALA A 177 -3.67 -6.13 -13.54
CA ALA A 177 -2.23 -6.04 -13.31
C ALA A 177 -1.86 -5.85 -11.84
N GLN A 178 -2.62 -5.01 -11.10
CA GLN A 178 -2.38 -4.77 -9.67
C GLN A 178 -2.69 -6.02 -8.83
N GLY A 179 -3.81 -6.68 -9.09
CA GLY A 179 -4.19 -7.90 -8.37
C GLY A 179 -3.17 -9.04 -8.56
N HIS A 180 -2.70 -9.26 -9.79
CA HIS A 180 -1.63 -10.22 -10.06
C HIS A 180 -0.34 -9.85 -9.33
N TRP A 181 0.08 -8.58 -9.42
CA TRP A 181 1.25 -8.09 -8.70
C TRP A 181 1.13 -8.29 -7.18
N LEU A 182 -0.02 -7.97 -6.59
CA LEU A 182 -0.25 -8.17 -5.15
C LEU A 182 -0.14 -9.64 -4.76
N ALA A 183 -0.74 -10.53 -5.56
CA ALA A 183 -0.64 -11.97 -5.35
C ALA A 183 0.83 -12.43 -5.37
N ASP A 184 1.60 -12.02 -6.38
CA ASP A 184 3.03 -12.35 -6.51
C ASP A 184 3.85 -11.82 -5.33
N GLN A 185 3.56 -10.59 -4.84
CA GLN A 185 4.23 -10.03 -3.67
C GLN A 185 3.94 -10.83 -2.40
N LEU A 186 2.70 -11.26 -2.20
CA LEU A 186 2.30 -12.04 -1.03
C LEU A 186 2.83 -13.49 -1.09
N ASP A 187 2.92 -14.09 -2.28
CA ASP A 187 3.51 -15.40 -2.48
C ASP A 187 5.03 -15.37 -2.34
N GLY A 188 5.66 -14.29 -2.77
CA GLY A 188 7.11 -14.07 -2.75
C GLY A 188 7.65 -13.39 -1.50
N VAL A 189 6.89 -13.26 -0.41
CA VAL A 189 7.35 -12.57 0.82
C VAL A 189 8.67 -13.20 1.30
N PRO A 190 9.77 -12.43 1.41
CA PRO A 190 11.09 -12.92 1.82
C PRO A 190 11.06 -13.56 3.23
N ALA A 191 11.87 -14.61 3.45
CA ALA A 191 11.85 -15.42 4.68
C ALA A 191 12.14 -14.62 5.97
N ASP A 192 12.83 -13.49 5.84
CA ASP A 192 13.19 -12.57 6.93
C ASP A 192 12.17 -11.43 7.14
N VAL A 193 10.99 -11.49 6.48
CA VAL A 193 9.85 -10.61 6.72
C VAL A 193 8.90 -11.26 7.71
N ASP A 194 8.66 -10.60 8.84
CA ASP A 194 7.71 -11.01 9.86
C ASP A 194 6.35 -10.33 9.72
N PHE A 195 6.32 -9.13 9.09
CA PHE A 195 5.13 -8.28 8.99
C PHE A 195 4.95 -7.73 7.58
N VAL A 196 3.71 -7.83 7.07
CA VAL A 196 3.28 -7.24 5.80
C VAL A 196 2.23 -6.18 6.10
N PHE A 197 2.50 -4.95 5.69
CA PHE A 197 1.59 -3.82 5.79
C PHE A 197 0.97 -3.54 4.43
N VAL A 198 -0.35 -3.59 4.32
CA VAL A 198 -1.09 -3.20 3.11
C VAL A 198 -1.62 -1.80 3.33
N MET A 199 -1.24 -0.87 2.46
CA MET A 199 -1.65 0.54 2.50
C MET A 199 -2.55 0.82 1.32
N MET A 200 -3.72 1.41 1.56
CA MET A 200 -4.68 1.76 0.52
C MET A 200 -5.58 2.92 0.99
N HIS A 201 -6.41 3.46 0.11
CA HIS A 201 -7.30 4.55 0.51
C HIS A 201 -8.67 4.07 0.98
N HIS A 202 -9.39 3.28 0.18
CA HIS A 202 -10.73 2.84 0.54
C HIS A 202 -10.67 1.64 1.49
N PRO A 203 -11.39 1.68 2.63
CA PRO A 203 -11.31 0.64 3.64
C PRO A 203 -12.05 -0.63 3.24
N PRO A 204 -11.49 -1.84 3.51
CA PRO A 204 -12.20 -3.10 3.38
C PRO A 204 -13.33 -3.28 4.39
N TYR A 205 -13.14 -2.77 5.60
CA TYR A 205 -14.10 -2.76 6.69
C TYR A 205 -14.30 -1.36 7.21
N THR A 206 -15.54 -0.99 7.50
CA THR A 206 -15.93 0.25 8.18
C THR A 206 -17.33 0.11 8.78
N SER A 207 -17.54 0.67 9.96
CA SER A 207 -18.86 0.87 10.57
C SER A 207 -19.54 2.13 10.08
N SER A 208 -18.85 2.97 9.30
CA SER A 208 -19.43 4.09 8.57
C SER A 208 -20.33 3.61 7.43
N SER A 209 -21.31 4.39 7.06
CA SER A 209 -22.18 4.09 5.93
C SER A 209 -22.65 5.37 5.24
N ASP A 210 -22.96 5.27 3.93
CA ASP A 210 -23.53 6.38 3.14
C ASP A 210 -24.91 6.82 3.67
N ALA A 211 -25.58 5.95 4.41
CA ALA A 211 -26.90 6.21 5.01
C ALA A 211 -26.82 6.66 6.47
N GLN A 212 -25.63 6.91 7.01
CA GLN A 212 -25.50 7.26 8.42
C GLN A 212 -26.15 8.61 8.77
N LYS A 213 -26.60 8.72 10.02
CA LYS A 213 -27.34 9.84 10.56
C LYS A 213 -26.60 11.19 10.47
N TYR A 214 -25.29 11.19 10.56
CA TYR A 214 -24.47 12.41 10.66
C TYR A 214 -24.03 12.97 9.31
N GLY A 215 -24.38 12.33 8.20
CA GLY A 215 -23.91 12.71 6.85
C GLY A 215 -22.40 12.47 6.65
N GLY A 216 -21.96 12.52 5.39
CA GLY A 216 -20.55 12.39 5.04
C GLY A 216 -19.94 11.00 5.20
N GLY A 217 -20.71 10.01 5.65
CA GLY A 217 -20.24 8.64 5.79
C GLY A 217 -19.99 7.95 4.45
N HIS A 218 -19.19 6.91 4.48
CA HIS A 218 -18.86 6.10 3.32
C HIS A 218 -18.96 4.62 3.66
N SER A 219 -19.62 3.85 2.81
CA SER A 219 -19.75 2.41 2.97
C SER A 219 -18.51 1.68 2.41
N ALA A 220 -18.18 0.53 2.99
CA ALA A 220 -17.20 -0.38 2.42
C ALA A 220 -17.69 -0.88 1.04
N ARG A 221 -16.80 -0.89 0.06
CA ARG A 221 -17.14 -1.34 -1.30
C ARG A 221 -16.87 -2.84 -1.44
N SER A 222 -17.64 -3.49 -2.31
CA SER A 222 -17.51 -4.95 -2.55
C SER A 222 -16.13 -5.40 -3.02
N ARG A 223 -15.39 -4.53 -3.71
CA ARG A 223 -14.03 -4.81 -4.18
C ARG A 223 -13.06 -4.99 -3.00
N GLU A 224 -13.06 -4.03 -2.09
CA GLU A 224 -12.18 -4.07 -0.91
C GLU A 224 -12.59 -5.18 0.05
N GLN A 225 -13.87 -5.52 0.13
CA GLN A 225 -14.33 -6.70 0.88
C GLN A 225 -13.82 -8.02 0.26
N THR A 226 -13.74 -8.09 -1.08
CA THR A 226 -13.12 -9.24 -1.78
C THR A 226 -11.62 -9.31 -1.50
N LEU A 227 -10.94 -8.15 -1.49
CA LEU A 227 -9.54 -8.06 -1.09
C LEU A 227 -9.34 -8.55 0.34
N ALA A 228 -10.18 -8.10 1.29
CA ALA A 228 -10.12 -8.53 2.68
C ALA A 228 -10.17 -10.05 2.80
N LYS A 229 -11.15 -10.67 2.15
CA LYS A 229 -11.27 -12.13 2.15
C LYS A 229 -10.01 -12.82 1.61
N MET A 230 -9.43 -12.33 0.53
CA MET A 230 -8.18 -12.86 -0.02
C MET A 230 -7.01 -12.74 0.99
N LEU A 231 -6.90 -11.61 1.69
CA LEU A 231 -5.85 -11.38 2.71
C LEU A 231 -6.04 -12.31 3.91
N GLU A 232 -7.26 -12.50 4.37
CA GLU A 232 -7.63 -13.37 5.48
C GLU A 232 -7.37 -14.85 5.16
N ASP A 233 -7.76 -15.31 3.95
CA ASP A 233 -7.46 -16.66 3.47
C ASP A 233 -5.94 -16.90 3.42
N ARG A 234 -5.14 -15.90 3.03
CA ARG A 234 -3.68 -15.98 3.07
C ARG A 234 -3.12 -15.94 4.48
N GLN A 235 -3.67 -15.08 5.35
CA GLN A 235 -3.23 -14.99 6.74
C GLN A 235 -3.36 -16.29 7.49
N ALA A 236 -4.40 -17.09 7.19
CA ALA A 236 -4.62 -18.39 7.82
C ALA A 236 -3.42 -19.36 7.66
N HIS A 237 -2.59 -19.19 6.64
CA HIS A 237 -1.45 -20.05 6.32
C HIS A 237 -0.11 -19.28 6.26
N ALA A 238 -0.12 -17.97 6.51
CA ALA A 238 1.08 -17.15 6.42
C ALA A 238 2.00 -17.31 7.63
N ARG A 239 3.32 -17.32 7.39
CA ARG A 239 4.35 -17.23 8.42
C ARG A 239 4.63 -15.79 8.90
N PHE A 240 3.96 -14.80 8.30
CA PHE A 240 4.01 -13.37 8.62
C PHE A 240 2.63 -12.89 9.07
N ARG A 241 2.58 -11.71 9.68
CA ARG A 241 1.32 -11.04 10.02
C ARG A 241 0.98 -9.98 9.00
N ILE A 242 -0.30 -9.92 8.60
CA ILE A 242 -0.84 -8.90 7.69
C ILE A 242 -1.59 -7.86 8.53
N LEU A 243 -1.27 -6.59 8.29
CA LEU A 243 -1.99 -5.44 8.83
C LEU A 243 -2.39 -4.54 7.66
N VAL A 244 -3.60 -4.01 7.68
CA VAL A 244 -4.14 -3.14 6.63
C VAL A 244 -4.38 -1.75 7.20
N PHE A 245 -3.92 -0.72 6.51
CA PHE A 245 -4.18 0.68 6.83
C PHE A 245 -4.89 1.35 5.67
N SER A 246 -5.97 2.06 5.97
CA SER A 246 -6.78 2.76 4.98
C SER A 246 -7.22 4.14 5.48
N GLY A 247 -7.67 5.00 4.55
CA GLY A 247 -8.25 6.31 4.82
C GLY A 247 -9.72 6.36 4.44
N HIS A 248 -10.13 7.42 3.71
CA HIS A 248 -11.44 7.64 3.10
C HIS A 248 -12.58 7.93 4.08
N VAL A 249 -12.67 7.21 5.17
CA VAL A 249 -13.59 7.47 6.28
C VAL A 249 -12.90 8.42 7.26
N HIS A 250 -13.45 9.64 7.42
CA HIS A 250 -12.78 10.72 8.14
C HIS A 250 -12.91 10.55 9.66
N ASN A 251 -12.44 9.43 10.14
CA ASN A 251 -12.40 9.07 11.56
C ASN A 251 -11.35 7.97 11.77
N TYR A 252 -11.30 7.40 12.95
CA TYR A 252 -10.50 6.23 13.29
C TYR A 252 -11.40 5.02 13.50
N GLU A 253 -11.00 3.88 12.94
CA GLU A 253 -11.61 2.58 13.24
C GLU A 253 -10.53 1.51 13.36
N HIS A 254 -10.84 0.47 14.14
CA HIS A 254 -10.02 -0.73 14.28
C HIS A 254 -10.94 -1.94 14.18
N HIS A 255 -10.60 -2.88 13.28
CA HIS A 255 -11.33 -4.11 13.05
C HIS A 255 -10.38 -5.30 13.01
N GLU A 256 -10.84 -6.48 13.49
CA GLU A 256 -10.09 -7.72 13.50
C GLU A 256 -10.89 -8.81 12.77
N HIS A 257 -10.40 -9.29 11.62
CA HIS A 257 -11.06 -10.32 10.82
C HIS A 257 -10.05 -11.32 10.28
N GLY A 258 -10.34 -12.62 10.39
CA GLY A 258 -9.51 -13.68 9.82
C GLY A 258 -8.02 -13.66 10.24
N GLY A 259 -7.72 -13.06 11.40
CA GLY A 259 -6.34 -12.89 11.90
C GLY A 259 -5.58 -11.72 11.27
N VAL A 260 -6.25 -10.89 10.49
CA VAL A 260 -5.75 -9.63 9.92
C VAL A 260 -6.31 -8.46 10.74
N SER A 261 -5.45 -7.51 11.09
CA SER A 261 -5.84 -6.27 11.76
C SER A 261 -6.03 -5.16 10.72
N TYR A 262 -7.18 -4.49 10.76
CA TYR A 262 -7.55 -3.41 9.83
C TYR A 262 -7.70 -2.10 10.60
N PHE A 263 -7.02 -1.07 10.13
CA PHE A 263 -7.06 0.27 10.72
C PHE A 263 -7.55 1.27 9.67
N VAL A 264 -8.64 1.98 9.98
CA VAL A 264 -9.04 3.17 9.24
C VAL A 264 -8.42 4.38 9.92
N THR A 265 -7.67 5.17 9.18
CA THR A 265 -6.88 6.31 9.70
C THR A 265 -7.08 7.57 8.86
N GLY A 266 -8.36 7.92 8.63
CA GLY A 266 -8.77 9.10 7.86
C GLY A 266 -8.91 10.37 8.69
N GLY A 267 -8.36 10.42 9.90
CA GLY A 267 -8.43 11.58 10.79
C GLY A 267 -7.35 12.65 10.56
N GLY A 268 -6.80 12.77 9.35
CA GLY A 268 -5.66 13.63 9.02
C GLY A 268 -5.97 15.11 8.85
N ALA A 269 -7.20 15.53 8.97
CA ALA A 269 -7.73 16.90 9.02
C ALA A 269 -8.93 17.15 8.09
N ALA A 270 -9.27 16.28 7.14
CA ALA A 270 -10.52 16.40 6.38
C ALA A 270 -11.69 16.53 7.33
N HIS A 271 -12.80 17.12 6.86
CA HIS A 271 -13.98 17.33 7.69
C HIS A 271 -14.46 16.01 8.32
N ALA A 272 -14.13 15.83 9.59
CA ALA A 272 -14.41 14.61 10.33
C ALA A 272 -15.87 14.55 10.80
N TYR A 273 -16.38 13.34 10.96
CA TYR A 273 -17.76 13.08 11.40
C TYR A 273 -17.80 11.91 12.39
N PRO A 274 -18.82 11.88 13.29
CA PRO A 274 -19.04 10.74 14.17
C PRO A 274 -19.42 9.48 13.39
N ILE A 275 -19.10 8.31 13.93
CA ILE A 275 -19.46 7.01 13.37
C ILE A 275 -20.31 6.24 14.39
N GLU A 276 -21.41 5.64 13.94
CA GLU A 276 -22.16 4.65 14.72
C GLU A 276 -21.43 3.30 14.61
N ARG A 277 -20.66 2.96 15.65
CA ARG A 277 -19.81 1.77 15.64
C ARG A 277 -20.63 0.52 15.91
N ALA A 278 -20.25 -0.58 15.28
CA ALA A 278 -20.80 -1.89 15.61
C ALA A 278 -20.35 -2.29 17.03
N PRO A 279 -21.20 -3.01 17.79
CA PRO A 279 -20.84 -3.44 19.16
C PRO A 279 -19.57 -4.31 19.23
N GLU A 280 -19.25 -5.03 18.15
CA GLU A 280 -18.08 -5.88 17.99
C GLU A 280 -16.80 -5.13 17.64
N ASP A 281 -16.87 -3.86 17.26
CA ASP A 281 -15.68 -3.08 16.93
C ASP A 281 -14.76 -2.96 18.17
N PRO A 282 -13.49 -3.32 18.07
CA PRO A 282 -12.55 -3.25 19.21
C PRO A 282 -12.40 -1.84 19.78
N PHE A 283 -12.52 -0.82 18.93
CA PHE A 283 -12.46 0.57 19.35
C PHE A 283 -13.85 1.20 19.39
N GLN A 284 -14.25 1.68 20.55
CA GLN A 284 -15.53 2.33 20.80
C GLN A 284 -15.35 3.81 21.14
N SER A 285 -15.82 4.70 20.26
CA SER A 285 -15.86 6.14 20.49
C SER A 285 -16.95 6.76 19.61
N LYS A 286 -17.70 7.70 20.14
CA LYS A 286 -18.67 8.51 19.38
C LYS A 286 -18.09 9.82 18.91
N ASP A 287 -16.81 10.09 19.24
CA ASP A 287 -16.17 11.37 18.98
C ASP A 287 -15.59 11.45 17.58
N ILE A 288 -15.38 12.67 17.12
CA ILE A 288 -14.49 12.96 16.01
C ILE A 288 -13.05 12.68 16.46
N ASN A 289 -12.32 11.92 15.67
CA ASN A 289 -10.97 11.52 16.00
C ASN A 289 -9.97 12.07 14.97
N TYR A 290 -9.45 13.27 15.20
CA TYR A 290 -8.26 13.72 14.49
C TYR A 290 -7.02 13.02 15.06
N HIS A 291 -6.23 12.37 14.20
CA HIS A 291 -5.15 11.52 14.70
C HIS A 291 -4.11 11.20 13.63
N TYR A 292 -3.02 10.65 14.09
CA TYR A 292 -2.12 9.80 13.33
C TYR A 292 -1.85 8.50 14.10
N LEU A 293 -1.45 7.45 13.40
CA LEU A 293 -1.00 6.21 14.02
C LEU A 293 0.52 6.20 14.10
N LEU A 294 1.06 5.84 15.25
CA LEU A 294 2.46 5.51 15.43
C LEU A 294 2.60 3.98 15.39
N VAL A 295 3.30 3.49 14.38
CA VAL A 295 3.60 2.07 14.23
C VAL A 295 5.04 1.82 14.64
N GLN A 296 5.23 0.99 15.65
CA GLN A 296 6.54 0.57 16.14
C GLN A 296 6.76 -0.90 15.80
N VAL A 297 7.85 -1.21 15.13
CA VAL A 297 8.19 -2.56 14.67
C VAL A 297 9.47 -3.02 15.33
N ASP A 298 9.41 -4.14 16.01
CA ASP A 298 10.59 -4.86 16.47
C ASP A 298 10.66 -6.27 15.86
N ARG A 299 11.54 -7.13 16.38
CA ARG A 299 11.70 -8.49 15.85
C ARG A 299 10.59 -9.45 16.28
N GLN A 300 9.78 -9.08 17.28
CA GLN A 300 8.79 -9.97 17.89
C GLN A 300 7.37 -9.48 17.67
N ARG A 301 7.17 -8.18 17.47
CA ARG A 301 5.86 -7.55 17.44
C ARG A 301 5.82 -6.26 16.66
N VAL A 302 4.59 -5.90 16.30
CA VAL A 302 4.20 -4.56 15.90
C VAL A 302 3.28 -3.98 16.97
N LYS A 303 3.53 -2.73 17.34
CA LYS A 303 2.64 -1.95 18.19
C LYS A 303 2.08 -0.79 17.39
N VAL A 304 0.76 -0.70 17.29
CA VAL A 304 0.04 0.40 16.64
C VAL A 304 -0.61 1.25 17.74
N THR A 305 -0.26 2.52 17.81
CA THR A 305 -0.80 3.46 18.79
C THR A 305 -1.51 4.60 18.10
N MET A 306 -2.78 4.81 18.38
CA MET A 306 -3.54 5.98 17.94
C MET A 306 -3.13 7.19 18.79
N ASN A 307 -2.59 8.22 18.14
CA ASN A 307 -2.28 9.51 18.78
C ASN A 307 -3.36 10.50 18.37
N ARG A 308 -4.38 10.67 19.23
CA ARG A 308 -5.54 11.53 18.99
C ARG A 308 -5.25 12.96 19.44
N LEU A 309 -5.53 13.90 18.55
CA LEU A 309 -5.52 15.34 18.81
C LEU A 309 -6.93 15.82 19.12
N GLU A 310 -7.07 16.50 20.23
CA GLU A 310 -8.25 17.28 20.60
C GLU A 310 -7.85 18.76 20.68
N LEU A 311 -8.67 19.62 20.08
CA LEU A 311 -8.52 21.08 20.15
C LEU A 311 -9.57 21.65 21.09
N ASP A 312 -9.13 22.26 22.19
CA ASP A 312 -9.98 22.93 23.17
C ASP A 312 -9.50 24.38 23.31
N ASP A 313 -10.32 25.35 22.93
CA ASP A 313 -9.99 26.79 22.88
C ASP A 313 -8.61 27.06 22.25
N GLY A 314 -8.29 26.37 21.15
CA GLY A 314 -7.02 26.49 20.43
C GLY A 314 -5.84 25.81 21.13
N LYS A 315 -6.05 25.14 22.28
CA LYS A 315 -5.03 24.33 22.94
C LYS A 315 -5.08 22.88 22.47
N GLU A 316 -3.91 22.32 22.23
CA GLU A 316 -3.75 20.94 21.83
C GLU A 316 -3.72 20.02 23.06
N ARG A 317 -4.55 18.99 23.03
CA ARG A 317 -4.49 17.88 23.97
C ARG A 317 -4.29 16.59 23.19
N TRP A 318 -3.27 15.84 23.56
CA TRP A 318 -2.93 14.56 22.93
C TRP A 318 -3.30 13.40 23.86
N THR A 319 -4.00 12.41 23.31
CA THR A 319 -4.41 11.19 24.01
C THR A 319 -4.09 9.96 23.17
N MET A 320 -4.02 8.79 23.81
CA MET A 320 -3.76 7.51 23.12
C MET A 320 -4.88 6.52 23.45
N PRO A 321 -6.08 6.71 22.91
CA PRO A 321 -7.27 5.93 23.30
C PRO A 321 -7.25 4.50 22.76
N ASP A 322 -6.40 4.19 21.76
CA ASP A 322 -6.23 2.83 21.26
C ASP A 322 -4.75 2.47 21.12
N ASN A 323 -4.42 1.22 21.47
CA ASN A 323 -3.07 0.71 21.49
C ASN A 323 -3.09 -0.82 21.28
N VAL A 324 -2.70 -1.25 20.10
CA VAL A 324 -2.79 -2.64 19.64
C VAL A 324 -1.40 -3.24 19.53
N GLU A 325 -1.21 -4.45 20.07
CA GLU A 325 0.02 -5.20 19.92
C GLU A 325 -0.22 -6.49 19.16
N ILE A 326 0.49 -6.66 18.05
CA ILE A 326 0.40 -7.84 17.17
C ILE A 326 1.74 -8.57 17.22
N LEU A 327 1.73 -9.79 17.76
CA LEU A 327 2.91 -10.65 17.80
C LEU A 327 3.19 -11.26 16.43
N ARG A 328 4.47 -11.46 16.09
CA ARG A 328 4.83 -12.19 14.89
C ARG A 328 4.19 -13.58 14.87
N ALA A 329 3.98 -14.14 13.69
CA ALA A 329 3.52 -15.52 13.57
C ALA A 329 4.54 -16.47 14.23
N ARG A 330 4.05 -17.46 14.98
CA ARG A 330 4.94 -18.50 15.55
C ARG A 330 5.47 -19.35 14.40
N SER A 331 6.78 -19.53 14.33
CA SER A 331 7.36 -20.58 13.50
C SER A 331 6.91 -21.93 14.07
N GLU A 332 6.18 -22.71 13.32
CA GLU A 332 6.02 -24.13 13.67
C GLU A 332 7.41 -24.78 13.55
N VAL A 333 8.10 -24.91 14.66
CA VAL A 333 9.24 -25.81 14.76
C VAL A 333 8.65 -27.21 14.66
N LYS A 334 8.75 -27.83 13.48
CA LYS A 334 8.57 -29.28 13.38
C LYS A 334 9.64 -29.89 14.28
N GLU A 335 9.25 -30.26 15.51
CA GLU A 335 10.05 -31.18 16.30
C GLU A 335 10.19 -32.47 15.48
N SER A 336 11.38 -32.65 14.93
CA SER A 336 11.75 -33.93 14.32
C SER A 336 11.76 -34.94 15.47
N SER A 337 10.67 -35.70 15.58
CA SER A 337 10.64 -36.89 16.44
C SER A 337 11.69 -37.87 15.91
N THR A 338 12.88 -37.79 16.48
CA THR A 338 13.89 -38.83 16.31
C THR A 338 13.32 -40.12 16.90
N PRO A 339 13.18 -41.21 16.12
CA PRO A 339 12.68 -42.46 16.68
C PRO A 339 13.69 -42.96 17.71
N GLN A 340 13.27 -43.04 18.98
CA GLN A 340 14.01 -43.75 20.00
C GLN A 340 14.21 -45.21 19.54
N ARG A 341 15.44 -45.56 19.20
CA ARG A 341 15.85 -46.97 18.99
C ARG A 341 15.68 -47.71 20.33
N SER A 342 14.66 -48.52 20.44
CA SER A 342 14.52 -49.48 21.53
C SER A 342 15.67 -50.50 21.42
N SER A 343 16.65 -50.43 22.30
CA SER A 343 17.62 -51.47 22.50
C SER A 343 16.94 -52.61 23.26
N ARG A 344 16.52 -53.66 22.53
CA ARG A 344 16.19 -54.95 23.12
C ARG A 344 17.47 -55.55 23.67
N ALA A 345 17.62 -55.56 24.97
CA ALA A 345 18.59 -56.43 25.65
C ALA A 345 18.15 -57.90 25.49
N ALA A 346 19.00 -58.67 24.82
CA ALA A 346 18.87 -60.11 24.77
C ALA A 346 19.31 -60.69 26.11
N GLY A 347 18.36 -61.22 26.88
CA GLY A 347 18.66 -62.06 28.02
C GLY A 347 19.13 -63.43 27.54
N GLY A 348 20.35 -63.82 27.86
CA GLY A 348 20.90 -65.17 27.71
C GLY A 348 20.80 -65.87 29.04
N ASN A 349 20.23 -67.06 28.97
CA ASN A 349 20.23 -68.12 30.01
C ASN A 349 21.61 -68.44 30.53
N ARG A 350 21.74 -68.54 31.82
CA ARG A 350 22.13 -69.80 32.58
C ARG A 350 21.84 -69.57 34.06
#